data_17073d12d1b6b62fd7946dd55b1f790d
#
_entry.id   17073d12d1b6b62fd7946dd55b1f790d
#
_cell.length_a   1.000
_cell.length_b   1.000
_cell.length_c   1.000
_cell.angle_alpha   90.00
_cell.angle_beta   90.00
_cell.angle_gamma   90.00
#
_symmetry.space_group_name_H-M   'P 1'
#
loop_
_entity.id
_entity.type
_entity.pdbx_description
1 polymer ?
#
loop_
_entity_poly.entity_id
_entity_poly.type
_entity_poly.pdbx_seq_one_letter_code
_entity_poly.pdbx_strand_id
1 'polypeptide(L)'
;MTNEQPVKVYVPVEVRFDAQGRMTPWRITWEDGRRYEIDRVTEIRPAPALRAGGQGERYTIWIGGRQSYLFFERSALVTGCRLGRWFVERRPA
;
A
#
# COMPACT_ATOMS: atom_id res chain seq x y z
N MET A 1 -13.89 10.19 24.47
CA MET A 1 -14.16 9.23 23.43
C MET A 1 -12.96 9.02 22.55
N THR A 2 -12.54 7.79 22.42
CA THR A 2 -11.34 7.47 21.70
C THR A 2 -11.66 7.41 20.21
N ASN A 3 -10.89 8.14 19.43
CA ASN A 3 -11.00 8.05 17.99
C ASN A 3 -10.12 6.91 17.52
N GLU A 4 -10.75 5.81 17.13
CA GLU A 4 -10.05 4.59 16.77
C GLU A 4 -9.76 4.50 15.28
N GLN A 5 -9.58 5.62 14.62
CA GLN A 5 -9.25 5.59 13.21
C GLN A 5 -7.87 5.00 12.98
N PRO A 6 -7.72 4.16 11.96
CA PRO A 6 -6.41 3.61 11.65
C PRO A 6 -5.42 4.70 11.29
N VAL A 7 -4.18 4.49 11.66
CA VAL A 7 -3.09 5.39 11.34
C VAL A 7 -2.42 4.89 10.06
N LYS A 8 -2.22 5.78 9.11
CA LYS A 8 -1.46 5.46 7.91
C LYS A 8 0.02 5.39 8.26
N VAL A 9 0.64 4.28 7.89
CA VAL A 9 2.08 4.11 8.03
C VAL A 9 2.65 3.94 6.63
N TYR A 10 3.39 4.92 6.16
CA TYR A 10 3.99 4.85 4.83
C TYR A 10 5.21 3.96 4.88
N VAL A 11 5.30 3.06 3.92
CA VAL A 11 6.35 2.05 3.89
C VAL A 11 6.98 1.95 2.51
N PRO A 12 8.29 1.69 2.43
CA PRO A 12 8.91 1.39 1.15
C PRO A 12 8.39 0.05 0.62
N VAL A 13 8.10 0.01 -0.66
CA VAL A 13 7.60 -1.20 -1.31
C VAL A 13 8.35 -1.39 -2.61
N GLU A 14 8.78 -2.60 -2.86
CA GLU A 14 9.36 -2.96 -4.13
C GLU A 14 8.26 -3.49 -5.03
N VAL A 15 8.21 -3.01 -6.24
CA VAL A 15 7.15 -3.34 -7.19
C VAL A 15 7.75 -3.87 -8.48
N ARG A 16 6.94 -4.63 -9.18
CA ARG A 16 7.28 -5.12 -10.51
C ARG A 16 6.25 -4.57 -11.49
N PHE A 17 6.74 -4.01 -12.58
CA PHE A 17 5.90 -3.64 -13.69
C PHE A 17 6.01 -4.70 -14.77
N ASP A 18 4.87 -5.14 -15.30
CA ASP A 18 4.89 -6.07 -16.42
C ASP A 18 4.83 -5.32 -17.75
N ALA A 19 4.82 -6.07 -18.84
CA ALA A 19 4.83 -5.47 -20.18
C ALA A 19 3.55 -4.68 -20.48
N GLN A 20 2.48 -4.92 -19.75
CA GLN A 20 1.23 -4.18 -19.90
C GLN A 20 1.14 -3.00 -18.93
N GLY A 21 2.19 -2.73 -18.16
CA GLY A 21 2.22 -1.64 -17.22
C GLY A 21 1.50 -1.91 -15.92
N ARG A 22 1.20 -3.16 -15.62
CA ARG A 22 0.58 -3.51 -14.32
C ARG A 22 1.64 -3.54 -13.24
N MET A 23 1.32 -2.88 -12.14
CA MET A 23 2.21 -2.76 -11.00
C MET A 23 1.83 -3.77 -9.94
N THR A 24 2.78 -4.63 -9.57
CA THR A 24 2.54 -5.64 -8.55
C THR A 24 3.55 -5.47 -7.42
N PRO A 25 3.10 -5.20 -6.19
CA PRO A 25 4.01 -5.14 -5.05
C PRO A 25 4.46 -6.55 -4.70
N TRP A 26 5.75 -6.70 -4.38
CA TRP A 26 6.26 -8.02 -4.04
C TRP A 26 7.06 -8.05 -2.75
N ARG A 27 7.48 -6.91 -2.21
CA ARG A 27 8.21 -6.87 -0.94
C ARG A 27 7.98 -5.55 -0.24
N ILE A 28 7.73 -5.61 1.07
CA ILE A 28 7.52 -4.45 1.93
C ILE A 28 8.67 -4.37 2.93
N THR A 29 9.16 -3.16 3.18
CA THR A 29 10.08 -2.91 4.28
C THR A 29 9.30 -2.28 5.43
N TRP A 30 9.28 -2.96 6.56
CA TRP A 30 8.55 -2.48 7.73
C TRP A 30 9.36 -1.43 8.49
N GLU A 31 8.70 -0.78 9.44
CA GLU A 31 9.31 0.29 10.24
C GLU A 31 10.57 -0.14 10.98
N ASP A 32 10.64 -1.40 11.37
CA ASP A 32 11.79 -1.96 12.08
C ASP A 32 12.93 -2.38 11.15
N GLY A 33 12.80 -2.12 9.87
CA GLY A 33 13.79 -2.49 8.86
C GLY A 33 13.65 -3.90 8.34
N ARG A 34 12.74 -4.69 8.87
CA ARG A 34 12.50 -6.04 8.36
C ARG A 34 11.79 -5.99 7.03
N ARG A 35 12.16 -6.91 6.17
CA ARG A 35 11.56 -7.03 4.84
C ARG A 35 10.68 -8.27 4.79
N TYR A 36 9.50 -8.09 4.22
CA TYR A 36 8.54 -9.17 4.09
C TYR A 36 8.15 -9.33 2.64
N GLU A 37 8.33 -10.54 2.12
CA GLU A 37 7.90 -10.83 0.76
C GLU A 37 6.40 -11.07 0.74
N ILE A 38 5.77 -10.53 -0.29
CA ILE A 38 4.34 -10.74 -0.52
C ILE A 38 4.19 -12.03 -1.29
N ASP A 39 3.51 -13.01 -0.69
CA ASP A 39 3.33 -14.31 -1.32
C ASP A 39 2.43 -14.22 -2.54
N ARG A 40 1.37 -13.42 -2.43
CA ARG A 40 0.43 -13.24 -3.53
C ARG A 40 -0.43 -12.01 -3.29
N VAL A 41 -0.99 -11.50 -4.38
CA VAL A 41 -2.01 -10.46 -4.35
C VAL A 41 -3.29 -11.09 -4.88
N THR A 42 -4.34 -11.06 -4.10
CA THR A 42 -5.60 -11.74 -4.47
C THR A 42 -6.66 -10.78 -4.97
N GLU A 43 -6.55 -9.51 -4.64
CA GLU A 43 -7.56 -8.55 -5.04
C GLU A 43 -6.98 -7.15 -5.08
N ILE A 44 -7.41 -6.37 -6.06
CA ILE A 44 -7.06 -4.95 -6.16
C ILE A 44 -8.37 -4.20 -6.35
N ARG A 45 -8.66 -3.27 -5.47
CA ARG A 45 -9.88 -2.45 -5.53
C ARG A 45 -9.55 -0.98 -5.46
N PRO A 46 -10.32 -0.14 -6.15
CA PRO A 46 -10.20 1.29 -5.91
C PRO A 46 -10.46 1.61 -4.44
N ALA A 47 -9.65 2.48 -3.89
CA ALA A 47 -9.80 2.93 -2.51
C ALA A 47 -9.59 4.42 -2.51
N PRO A 48 -10.65 5.22 -2.45
CA PRO A 48 -10.50 6.66 -2.42
C PRO A 48 -9.72 7.08 -1.19
N ALA A 49 -8.74 7.95 -1.40
CA ALA A 49 -8.02 8.53 -0.28
C ALA A 49 -8.97 9.47 0.43
N LEU A 50 -9.19 9.20 1.68
CA LEU A 50 -10.30 9.75 2.43
C LEU A 50 -10.28 11.25 2.67
N ARG A 51 -9.22 11.97 2.39
CA ARG A 51 -9.16 13.37 2.78
C ARG A 51 -8.75 14.37 1.71
N ALA A 52 -8.21 13.94 0.61
CA ALA A 52 -7.67 14.89 -0.35
C ALA A 52 -8.24 14.70 -1.74
N GLY A 53 -9.34 13.98 -1.87
CA GLY A 53 -9.84 13.66 -3.19
C GLY A 53 -8.87 12.84 -4.01
N GLY A 54 -7.84 12.30 -3.36
CA GLY A 54 -6.87 11.47 -4.02
C GLY A 54 -7.45 10.11 -4.37
N GLN A 55 -6.95 9.54 -5.43
CA GLN A 55 -7.33 8.21 -5.87
C GLN A 55 -6.23 7.24 -5.55
N GLY A 56 -6.62 6.04 -5.21
CA GLY A 56 -5.68 4.98 -4.94
C GLY A 56 -6.33 3.62 -5.05
N GLU A 57 -5.59 2.61 -4.72
CA GLU A 57 -6.05 1.23 -4.75
C GLU A 57 -5.71 0.54 -3.44
N ARG A 58 -6.56 -0.40 -3.06
CA ARG A 58 -6.30 -1.30 -1.96
C ARG A 58 -5.93 -2.67 -2.53
N TYR A 59 -4.77 -3.14 -2.14
CA TYR A 59 -4.29 -4.47 -2.53
C TYR A 59 -4.51 -5.42 -1.38
N THR A 60 -5.21 -6.52 -1.63
CA THR A 60 -5.29 -7.60 -0.65
C THR A 60 -4.10 -8.49 -0.88
N ILE A 61 -3.23 -8.56 0.11
CA ILE A 61 -1.96 -9.26 0.02
C ILE A 61 -1.89 -10.37 1.07
N TRP A 62 -1.02 -11.34 0.81
CA TRP A 62 -0.76 -12.43 1.74
C TRP A 62 0.72 -12.47 2.07
N ILE A 63 1.02 -12.50 3.35
CA ILE A 63 2.39 -12.59 3.85
C ILE A 63 2.42 -13.66 4.92
N GLY A 64 3.21 -14.71 4.70
CA GLY A 64 3.35 -15.79 5.67
C GLY A 64 2.02 -16.46 6.03
N GLY A 65 1.13 -16.59 5.05
CA GLY A 65 -0.17 -17.20 5.27
C GLY A 65 -1.21 -16.30 5.92
N ARG A 66 -0.88 -15.03 6.13
CA ARG A 66 -1.82 -14.05 6.70
C ARG A 66 -2.24 -13.04 5.66
N GLN A 67 -3.51 -12.74 5.64
CA GLN A 67 -4.07 -11.71 4.77
C GLN A 67 -3.85 -10.33 5.39
N SER A 68 -3.50 -9.38 4.56
CA SER A 68 -3.35 -7.99 4.96
C SER A 68 -3.75 -7.07 3.83
N TYR A 69 -3.81 -5.77 4.10
CA TYR A 69 -4.12 -4.78 3.10
C TYR A 69 -2.95 -3.82 2.93
N LEU A 70 -2.64 -3.54 1.68
CA LEU A 70 -1.62 -2.57 1.32
C LEU A 70 -2.27 -1.56 0.39
N PHE A 71 -2.07 -0.29 0.68
CA PHE A 71 -2.72 0.79 -0.06
C PHE A 71 -1.71 1.55 -0.89
N PHE A 72 -2.08 1.84 -2.12
CA PHE A 72 -1.32 2.73 -2.97
C PHE A 72 -2.08 4.04 -3.11
N GLU A 73 -1.45 5.13 -2.70
CA GLU A 73 -2.02 6.48 -2.78
C GLU A 73 -1.33 7.19 -3.93
N ARG A 74 -2.08 7.48 -4.97
CA ARG A 74 -1.52 8.12 -6.16
C ARG A 74 -1.16 9.56 -5.86
N SER A 75 -0.03 10.00 -6.43
CA SER A 75 0.34 11.38 -6.32
C SER A 75 -0.55 12.23 -7.22
N ALA A 76 -1.08 13.33 -6.67
CA ALA A 76 -1.87 14.27 -7.45
C ALA A 76 -1.01 14.99 -8.49
N LEU A 77 0.29 15.11 -8.21
CA LEU A 77 1.23 15.74 -9.11
C LEU A 77 2.29 14.71 -9.47
N VAL A 78 2.14 14.12 -10.64
CA VAL A 78 3.15 13.20 -11.15
C VAL A 78 4.27 14.04 -11.76
N THR A 79 5.34 14.23 -10.98
CA THR A 79 6.53 14.94 -11.46
C THR A 79 7.74 14.05 -11.24
N GLY A 80 8.55 13.88 -12.28
CA GLY A 80 9.72 13.03 -12.19
C GLY A 80 9.35 11.57 -11.91
N CYS A 81 9.94 11.02 -10.86
CA CYS A 81 9.77 9.60 -10.52
C CYS A 81 8.67 9.34 -9.50
N ARG A 82 8.00 10.36 -9.03
CA ARG A 82 7.02 10.19 -7.97
C ARG A 82 5.65 9.83 -8.54
N LEU A 83 5.26 8.58 -8.40
CA LEU A 83 3.96 8.09 -8.84
C LEU A 83 2.93 8.08 -7.72
N GLY A 84 3.39 7.90 -6.49
CA GLY A 84 2.52 7.80 -5.33
C GLY A 84 3.27 7.20 -4.17
N ARG A 85 2.53 6.87 -3.14
CA ARG A 85 3.11 6.30 -1.92
C ARG A 85 2.31 5.08 -1.50
N TRP A 86 3.01 4.17 -0.85
CA TRP A 86 2.40 2.97 -0.30
C TRP A 86 2.25 3.12 1.20
N PHE A 87 1.12 2.66 1.73
CA PHE A 87 0.94 2.67 3.18
C PHE A 87 0.17 1.45 3.64
N VAL A 88 0.36 1.12 4.89
CA VAL A 88 -0.47 0.16 5.60
C VAL A 88 -1.23 0.91 6.68
N GLU A 89 -2.30 0.33 7.15
CA GLU A 89 -3.06 0.90 8.24
C GLU A 89 -2.76 0.14 9.51
N ARG A 90 -2.43 0.88 10.56
CA ARG A 90 -2.19 0.32 11.88
C ARG A 90 -3.26 0.86 12.81
N ARG A 91 -3.92 -0.04 13.49
CA ARG A 91 -4.90 0.36 14.47
C ARG A 91 -4.21 0.78 15.76
N PRO A 92 -4.68 1.85 16.40
CA PRO A 92 -4.13 2.22 17.71
C PRO A 92 -4.36 1.06 18.69
N ALA A 93 -3.37 0.83 19.52
CA ALA A 93 -3.46 -0.22 20.53
C ALA A 93 -4.47 0.15 21.60
#